data_81152bd9a66ef12ffc4cc8cac631e9c1
#
_entry.id   81152bd9a66ef12ffc4cc8cac631e9c1
#
_cell.length_a   1.000
_cell.length_b   1.000
_cell.length_c   1.000
_cell.angle_alpha   90.00
_cell.angle_beta   90.00
_cell.angle_gamma   90.00
#
_symmetry.space_group_name_H-M   'P 1'
#
loop_
_entity.id
_entity.type
_entity.pdbx_description
1 polymer ?
#
loop_
_entity_poly.entity_id
_entity_poly.type
_entity_poly.pdbx_seq_one_letter_code
_entity_poly.pdbx_strand_id
1 'polypeptide(L)'
;MLAPAPEAWLGNEASPAVVGALWAAMALQGHCLRRGSPAMIRKPRRRRHMKPTLAQVTSTLLSRXXXXXXXXXXXXXXXXXXXXXXXXXXXXXXXXXXXXXXXXXXXXXEVTSTLLSRTRLHGLRHVCVPGGSVGRRAFWLLALCTSLGLLLSWSSNRLLHWLSFPTYTRVHTEWAKELAFPAVTICNNNPIRLNKLTKSDLYFAGHWLGLLLANRTVRPMVLDLMQEDRLPWFRKLSDFRLFLPPRNFEGTNLEFMDRLSHQLDEMLLSCKYRGEPCGAHNFSSVFTRYGKCYMFNAAEEGKTLRTTMKGGTGNGLEIMLDIQQDEYLPVWGDTEDTAFEAGVRVQIHSQAEPPFVHELGFGVAPGFQTFVATQEQRLTYLPPPWGECESKALESGFFQVYSVTACRIDCETRYIVENCNCRMVHMPGDASYCTPEQYKDCAEPALAKLSAVESSSCMCRTPCNMTRYNKELSMVKIPSKTSARYLQKKFNKSEKYISDNILVLDVFFEALNYETIEQKKAYEVAGLLGDIGGQMGLFIGASILTILELFDYAYEVVKDRLRDLLSREDEDESHAEEVSSCDPVANHSESISHTVTVPLQTTLGTLEEIAC
;
A
#
# COMPACT_ATOMS: atom_id res chain seq x y z
N MET A 1 3.96 -17.49 52.61
CA MET A 1 5.36 -17.03 52.43
C MET A 1 5.38 -15.98 51.33
N LEU A 2 5.81 -14.80 51.71
CA LEU A 2 5.70 -13.53 50.98
C LEU A 2 6.65 -13.41 49.80
N ALA A 3 6.16 -12.98 48.66
CA ALA A 3 6.95 -12.57 47.51
C ALA A 3 6.95 -11.03 47.41
N PRO A 4 8.08 -10.38 47.15
CA PRO A 4 8.13 -8.91 47.06
C PRO A 4 7.72 -8.37 45.68
N ALA A 5 7.14 -7.18 45.72
CA ALA A 5 6.67 -6.42 44.57
C ALA A 5 7.82 -5.68 43.87
N PRO A 6 7.77 -5.43 42.58
CA PRO A 6 8.79 -4.64 41.90
C PRO A 6 8.56 -3.13 41.94
N GLU A 7 9.64 -2.40 42.11
CA GLU A 7 9.69 -0.93 42.19
C GLU A 7 9.46 -0.20 40.87
N ALA A 8 8.85 0.98 41.00
CA ALA A 8 8.56 1.89 39.90
C ALA A 8 9.81 2.63 39.41
N TRP A 9 9.96 2.76 38.10
CA TRP A 9 11.01 3.57 37.48
C TRP A 9 10.52 5.00 37.27
N LEU A 10 11.20 5.94 37.93
CA LEU A 10 11.05 7.37 37.72
C LEU A 10 11.99 7.84 36.62
N GLY A 11 11.49 8.73 35.77
CA GLY A 11 12.21 9.25 34.62
C GLY A 11 13.41 10.13 34.98
N ASN A 12 14.45 9.98 34.21
CA ASN A 12 15.66 10.80 34.29
C ASN A 12 15.59 11.99 33.33
N GLU A 13 15.58 13.18 33.89
CA GLU A 13 15.85 14.43 33.16
C GLU A 13 17.35 14.51 32.80
N ALA A 14 17.65 14.68 31.53
CA ALA A 14 19.02 14.84 31.06
C ALA A 14 19.57 16.24 31.35
N SER A 15 20.66 16.29 32.06
CA SER A 15 21.42 17.49 32.43
C SER A 15 22.04 18.19 31.20
N PRO A 16 22.16 19.56 31.23
CA PRO A 16 22.67 20.34 30.08
C PRO A 16 24.15 20.16 29.71
N ALA A 17 24.88 19.34 30.44
CA ALA A 17 26.32 19.16 30.23
C ALA A 17 26.70 18.29 29.03
N VAL A 18 25.71 17.58 28.43
CA VAL A 18 25.98 16.65 27.32
C VAL A 18 25.96 17.32 25.94
N VAL A 19 25.41 18.52 25.86
CA VAL A 19 25.32 19.27 24.59
C VAL A 19 26.67 19.90 24.19
N GLY A 20 27.55 20.17 25.18
CA GLY A 20 28.88 20.75 24.93
C GLY A 20 29.90 19.75 24.34
N ALA A 21 29.72 18.48 24.59
CA ALA A 21 30.70 17.45 24.16
C ALA A 21 30.53 16.99 22.71
N LEU A 22 29.37 17.18 22.13
CA LEU A 22 29.10 16.76 20.72
C LEU A 22 29.64 17.77 19.69
N TRP A 23 29.89 19.04 20.11
CA TRP A 23 30.46 20.06 19.20
C TRP A 23 31.99 19.93 19.05
N ALA A 24 32.65 19.32 20.01
CA ALA A 24 34.11 19.12 19.95
C ALA A 24 34.54 17.89 19.12
N ALA A 25 33.62 16.96 18.89
CA ALA A 25 33.94 15.73 18.17
C ALA A 25 33.79 15.85 16.64
N MET A 26 33.11 16.89 16.15
CA MET A 26 32.90 17.11 14.70
C MET A 26 33.96 17.96 14.03
N ALA A 27 34.90 18.55 14.80
CA ALA A 27 35.90 19.48 14.28
C ALA A 27 37.25 18.79 13.95
N LEU A 28 37.42 17.51 14.19
CA LEU A 28 38.73 16.81 14.09
C LEU A 28 38.79 15.60 13.16
N GLN A 29 38.02 15.61 12.08
CA GLN A 29 38.23 14.57 11.03
C GLN A 29 38.38 15.21 9.64
N GLY A 30 39.48 15.86 9.46
CA GLY A 30 39.98 16.26 8.15
C GLY A 30 41.48 16.43 8.22
N HIS A 31 42.21 15.42 7.95
CA HIS A 31 43.54 15.42 7.32
C HIS A 31 44.30 14.12 7.50
N CYS A 32 44.85 13.72 6.42
CA CYS A 32 46.05 12.89 6.14
C CYS A 32 45.75 11.54 5.48
N LEU A 33 46.11 11.38 4.31
CA LEU A 33 47.28 11.36 3.45
C LEU A 33 47.69 9.96 3.00
N ARG A 34 47.76 9.82 1.71
CA ARG A 34 48.53 8.98 0.77
C ARG A 34 49.67 8.12 1.28
N ARG A 35 49.78 6.97 0.67
CA ARG A 35 50.92 6.20 0.11
C ARG A 35 50.63 4.71 0.25
N GLY A 36 50.88 3.82 -0.69
CA GLY A 36 51.54 3.70 -1.93
C GLY A 36 51.62 2.21 -2.26
N SER A 37 51.59 1.88 -3.57
CA SER A 37 51.75 0.53 -4.13
C SER A 37 53.13 -0.07 -3.89
N PRO A 38 53.42 -1.36 -4.14
CA PRO A 38 53.34 -1.93 -5.51
C PRO A 38 53.02 -3.43 -5.65
N ALA A 39 52.57 -3.74 -6.81
CA ALA A 39 52.74 -4.81 -7.79
C ALA A 39 53.32 -6.19 -7.39
N MET A 40 52.75 -7.26 -7.91
CA MET A 40 53.29 -8.23 -8.88
C MET A 40 52.37 -9.41 -9.17
N ILE A 41 51.93 -9.56 -10.38
CA ILE A 41 52.25 -10.51 -11.46
C ILE A 41 51.60 -11.92 -11.43
N ARG A 42 50.93 -12.22 -12.56
CA ARG A 42 50.74 -13.42 -13.40
C ARG A 42 49.58 -14.38 -13.08
N LYS A 43 48.80 -14.62 -13.97
CA LYS A 43 48.40 -15.04 -15.33
C LYS A 43 47.57 -16.35 -15.30
N PRO A 44 46.96 -16.84 -16.40
CA PRO A 44 45.52 -16.86 -16.57
C PRO A 44 44.94 -18.28 -16.67
N ARG A 45 43.61 -18.45 -16.66
CA ARG A 45 42.91 -19.40 -17.55
C ARG A 45 41.44 -19.62 -17.27
N ARG A 46 40.72 -19.70 -18.37
CA ARG A 46 39.44 -20.36 -18.72
C ARG A 46 38.14 -19.63 -18.40
N ARG A 47 37.48 -19.31 -19.50
CA ARG A 47 36.11 -18.94 -19.61
C ARG A 47 35.18 -20.05 -19.08
N ARG A 48 34.30 -19.70 -18.13
CA ARG A 48 33.04 -20.41 -17.91
C ARG A 48 31.96 -19.37 -17.87
N HIS A 49 30.87 -19.65 -18.56
CA HIS A 49 29.65 -18.85 -18.54
C HIS A 49 29.24 -18.55 -17.11
N MET A 50 29.21 -17.28 -16.77
CA MET A 50 28.77 -16.82 -15.46
C MET A 50 27.35 -16.31 -15.52
N LYS A 51 26.53 -16.78 -14.63
CA LYS A 51 25.23 -16.16 -14.29
C LYS A 51 25.48 -14.71 -13.82
N PRO A 52 24.57 -13.78 -14.12
CA PRO A 52 24.77 -12.39 -13.69
C PRO A 52 24.92 -12.33 -12.18
N THR A 53 26.00 -11.74 -11.73
CA THR A 53 26.33 -11.59 -10.33
C THR A 53 25.46 -10.51 -9.66
N LEU A 54 25.25 -10.69 -8.39
CA LEU A 54 24.54 -9.78 -7.48
C LEU A 54 24.92 -8.30 -7.71
N ALA A 55 26.14 -8.04 -8.17
CA ALA A 55 26.66 -6.71 -8.48
C ALA A 55 25.95 -6.04 -9.67
N GLN A 56 25.44 -6.81 -10.64
CA GLN A 56 24.70 -6.24 -11.79
C GLN A 56 23.25 -5.89 -11.41
N VAL A 57 22.65 -6.69 -10.52
CA VAL A 57 21.31 -6.42 -9.99
C VAL A 57 21.36 -5.19 -9.06
N THR A 58 22.40 -5.09 -8.24
CA THR A 58 22.61 -3.91 -7.37
C THR A 58 22.91 -2.65 -8.18
N SER A 59 23.64 -2.74 -9.31
CA SER A 59 23.91 -1.55 -10.15
C SER A 59 22.66 -1.06 -10.88
N THR A 60 21.78 -1.96 -11.31
CA THR A 60 20.50 -1.59 -11.96
C THR A 60 19.49 -1.02 -10.94
N LEU A 61 19.47 -1.58 -9.75
CA LEU A 61 18.68 -1.05 -8.63
C LEU A 61 19.23 0.31 -8.16
N LEU A 62 20.56 0.45 -8.11
CA LEU A 62 21.20 1.73 -7.80
C LEU A 62 20.93 2.79 -8.90
N SER A 63 20.92 2.42 -10.13
CA SER A 63 20.63 3.36 -11.23
C SER A 63 19.15 3.78 -11.25
N ARG A 64 18.29 2.89 -10.96
CA ARG A 64 16.84 3.24 -10.79
C ARG A 64 16.57 4.07 -9.52
N UNK A 65 17.20 3.85 -8.61
CA UNK A 65 17.12 4.62 -7.41
C UNK A 65 17.74 5.95 -7.56
N UNK A 66 18.56 5.98 -8.24
CA UNK A 66 19.19 7.20 -8.62
C UNK A 66 18.29 7.98 -9.51
N UNK A 67 17.66 7.40 -10.16
CA UNK A 67 16.79 8.04 -11.02
C UNK A 67 15.57 8.55 -10.29
N UNK A 68 15.27 7.86 -9.39
CA UNK A 68 14.25 8.28 -8.53
C UNK A 68 14.72 9.33 -7.58
N UNK A 69 15.76 9.10 -7.31
CA UNK A 69 16.39 10.07 -6.52
C UNK A 69 16.68 11.29 -7.29
N UNK A 70 16.88 11.15 -8.33
CA UNK A 70 17.13 12.25 -9.18
C UNK A 70 15.84 12.95 -9.54
N UNK A 71 15.01 12.24 -9.58
CA UNK A 71 13.75 12.81 -9.79
C UNK A 71 13.23 13.51 -8.56
N UNK A 72 13.55 12.87 -7.59
CA UNK A 72 13.25 13.46 -6.37
C UNK A 72 14.14 14.61 -6.06
N UNK A 73 15.10 14.42 -6.46
CA UNK A 73 16.05 15.47 -6.34
C UNK A 73 15.72 16.61 -7.27
N UNK A 74 15.28 16.27 -8.18
CA UNK A 74 14.91 17.28 -9.10
C UNK A 74 13.64 17.94 -8.67
N UNK A 75 12.96 17.21 -8.11
CA UNK A 75 11.81 17.76 -7.50
C UNK A 75 12.15 18.55 -6.28
N UNK A 76 13.04 18.01 -5.71
CA UNK A 76 13.54 18.72 -4.60
C UNK A 76 14.33 19.91 -5.02
N UNK A 77 14.83 19.72 -5.94
CA UNK A 77 15.55 20.83 -6.48
C UNK A 77 14.60 21.87 -7.01
N UNK A 78 13.74 21.39 -7.46
CA UNK A 78 12.78 22.31 -7.96
C UNK A 78 12.03 22.94 -6.81
N UNK A 79 11.89 22.16 -5.91
CA UNK A 79 11.28 22.67 -4.74
C UNK A 79 12.25 23.56 -3.98
N UNK A 80 13.28 23.10 -4.13
CA UNK A 80 14.29 23.89 -3.52
C UNK A 80 14.52 25.14 -4.30
N UNK A 81 14.34 24.98 -5.35
CA UNK A 81 14.48 26.13 -6.17
C UNK A 81 13.28 27.03 -6.00
N UNK A 82 12.36 26.44 -5.81
CA UNK A 82 11.21 27.18 -5.52
C UNK A 82 11.29 27.78 -4.12
N UNK A 83 11.82 26.97 -3.35
CA UNK A 83 12.03 27.46 -2.07
C UNK A 83 13.15 28.44 -2.02
N UNK A 84 13.88 28.14 -2.79
CA UNK A 84 14.94 29.08 -2.92
C UNK A 84 14.45 30.34 -3.59
N UNK A 85 13.70 30.07 -4.33
CA UNK A 85 13.16 31.22 -5.00
C UNK A 85 12.21 31.95 -4.08
N UNK A 86 11.66 31.18 -3.32
CA UNK A 86 10.86 31.80 -2.35
C UNK A 86 11.70 32.45 -1.29
N UNK A 87 12.66 31.76 -1.10
CA UNK A 87 13.56 32.30 -0.21
C UNK A 87 14.33 33.40 -0.82
N UNK A 88 14.48 33.22 -1.93
CA UNK A 88 15.13 34.26 -2.64
C UNK A 88 14.17 35.41 -2.84
N UNK A 89 13.19 35.04 -2.98
CA UNK A 89 12.22 36.09 -3.08
C UNK A 89 12.03 36.79 -1.76
N UNK A 90 12.11 35.95 -0.83
CA UNK A 90 12.04 36.53 0.43
C UNK A 90 13.30 37.25 0.79
N UNK A 91 14.19 36.67 0.24
CA UNK A 91 15.44 37.32 0.42
C UNK A 91 15.57 38.48 -0.52
N UNK A 92 15.04 38.26 -1.50
CA UNK A 92 15.09 39.33 -2.43
C UNK A 92 14.14 40.41 -1.98
N UNK A 93 13.30 39.97 -1.42
CA UNK A 93 12.42 40.92 -0.85
C UNK A 93 13.09 41.64 0.33
N UNK A 94 13.76 40.81 0.92
CA UNK A 94 14.50 41.36 1.96
C UNK A 94 15.70 42.10 1.48
N UNK A 95 16.12 41.57 0.48
CA UNK A 95 17.18 42.29 -0.14
C UNK A 95 16.66 43.42 -0.94
N UNK A 96 15.72 43.17 -1.37
CA UNK A 96 15.13 44.25 -2.08
C UNK A 96 14.67 45.32 -1.14
N UNK A 97 14.29 44.83 -0.14
CA UNK A 97 13.96 45.76 0.87
C UNK A 97 15.18 46.47 1.40
N UNK A 98 16.05 45.73 1.37
CA UNK A 98 17.29 46.27 1.71
C UNK A 98 17.90 47.04 0.57
N UNK A 99 17.71 46.59 -0.49
CA UNK A 99 18.18 47.28 -1.62
C UNK A 99 17.25 48.39 -2.01
N UNK A 100 16.21 48.16 -1.69
CA UNK A 100 15.28 49.22 -1.89
C UNK A 100 15.49 50.29 -0.89
N UNK A 101 15.74 49.80 0.12
CA UNK A 101 16.08 50.72 1.10
C UNK A 101 17.35 51.44 0.80
N UNK A 102 18.09 50.84 0.22
CA UNK A 102 19.27 51.50 -0.24
C UNK A 102 18.99 52.36 -1.46
N UNK A 103 18.19 52.00 -2.11
CA UNK A 103 17.89 52.73 -3.29
C UNK A 103 16.88 53.79 -3.01
N UNK A 104 16.24 53.47 -2.03
CA UNK A 104 15.27 54.41 -1.64
C UNK A 104 15.84 55.42 -0.67
N UNK A 105 16.77 55.05 -0.30
CA UNK A 105 17.44 55.92 0.59
C UNK A 105 17.54 57.33 0.17
N UNK A 106 17.51 57.46 -0.88
CA UNK A 106 17.58 58.80 -1.41
C UNK A 106 16.23 59.48 -1.43
N UNK A 107 15.40 58.91 -1.53
CA UNK A 107 14.17 59.53 -1.66
C UNK A 107 13.29 59.24 -0.52
N UNK A 108 13.71 58.40 -0.10
CA UNK A 108 12.81 58.00 0.81
C UNK A 108 13.28 58.19 2.21
N UNK A 109 13.87 58.86 2.28
CA UNK A 109 14.32 59.23 3.53
C UNK A 109 13.30 59.51 4.57
N GLU A 110 12.17 60.22 4.29
CA GLU A 110 11.06 60.55 5.24
C GLU A 110 10.19 59.31 5.51
N VAL A 111 9.81 58.61 4.44
CA VAL A 111 8.98 57.40 4.49
C VAL A 111 9.73 56.26 5.17
N THR A 112 10.99 56.07 4.84
CA THR A 112 11.83 55.06 5.51
C THR A 112 12.09 55.38 6.99
N SER A 113 12.20 56.65 7.35
CA SER A 113 12.39 57.04 8.77
C SER A 113 11.13 56.77 9.60
N THR A 114 9.96 56.97 9.01
CA THR A 114 8.67 56.63 9.65
C THR A 114 8.49 55.11 9.79
N LEU A 115 8.80 54.33 8.78
CA LEU A 115 8.78 52.87 8.85
C LEU A 115 9.73 52.33 9.91
N LEU A 116 10.98 52.83 9.89
CA LEU A 116 12.03 52.42 10.84
C LEU A 116 11.73 52.81 12.29
N SER A 117 10.96 53.86 12.50
CA SER A 117 10.51 54.26 13.84
C SER A 117 9.31 53.41 14.32
N ARG A 118 8.50 52.89 13.40
CA ARG A 118 7.29 52.12 13.71
C ARG A 118 7.51 50.60 13.74
N THR A 119 8.43 50.06 12.93
CA THR A 119 8.69 48.60 12.90
C THR A 119 9.28 48.10 14.23
N ARG A 120 8.76 46.94 14.65
CA ARG A 120 9.21 46.22 15.86
C ARG A 120 10.37 45.26 15.60
N LEU A 121 10.96 45.30 14.40
CA LEU A 121 12.12 44.46 14.06
C LEU A 121 13.33 44.83 14.88
N HIS A 122 13.78 43.91 15.73
CA HIS A 122 14.91 44.11 16.63
C HIS A 122 16.21 44.34 15.85
N GLY A 123 16.97 45.33 16.24
CA GLY A 123 18.28 45.64 15.64
C GLY A 123 18.24 46.61 14.47
N LEU A 124 17.18 46.67 13.68
CA LEU A 124 17.09 47.52 12.48
C LEU A 124 17.22 49.00 12.81
N ARG A 125 16.62 49.43 13.93
CA ARG A 125 16.71 50.80 14.45
C ARG A 125 18.15 51.22 14.71
N HIS A 126 19.02 50.33 15.22
CA HIS A 126 20.41 50.63 15.56
C HIS A 126 21.33 50.73 14.33
N VAL A 127 20.94 50.15 13.22
CA VAL A 127 21.66 50.24 11.94
C VAL A 127 21.39 51.59 11.27
N CYS A 128 20.14 52.07 11.32
CA CYS A 128 19.66 53.18 10.50
C CYS A 128 19.62 54.56 11.19
N VAL A 129 19.72 54.65 12.52
CA VAL A 129 19.67 55.92 13.22
C VAL A 129 20.91 56.77 12.91
N PRO A 130 20.76 58.04 12.42
CA PRO A 130 21.88 58.92 12.18
C PRO A 130 22.53 59.37 13.49
N GLY A 131 23.89 59.42 13.54
CA GLY A 131 24.68 59.88 14.70
C GLY A 131 25.38 58.76 15.47
N GLY A 132 25.19 57.48 15.17
CA GLY A 132 25.91 56.38 15.80
C GLY A 132 27.33 56.20 15.24
N SER A 133 28.27 55.70 16.07
CA SER A 133 29.63 55.36 15.61
C SER A 133 29.59 54.26 14.54
N VAL A 134 30.49 54.32 13.59
CA VAL A 134 30.58 53.37 12.47
C VAL A 134 30.74 51.93 12.98
N GLY A 135 31.51 51.70 14.02
CA GLY A 135 31.71 50.40 14.64
C GLY A 135 30.43 49.79 15.21
N ARG A 136 29.59 50.61 15.85
CA ARG A 136 28.30 50.18 16.41
C ARG A 136 27.31 49.79 15.29
N ARG A 137 27.27 50.57 14.20
CA ARG A 137 26.42 50.25 13.03
C ARG A 137 26.85 48.95 12.35
N ALA A 138 28.17 48.77 12.15
CA ALA A 138 28.74 47.56 11.57
C ALA A 138 28.43 46.32 12.42
N PHE A 139 28.54 46.42 13.74
CA PHE A 139 28.19 45.33 14.68
C PHE A 139 26.72 44.93 14.55
N TRP A 140 25.78 45.90 14.56
CA TRP A 140 24.34 45.58 14.45
C TRP A 140 23.97 45.04 13.06
N LEU A 141 24.62 45.52 12.00
CA LEU A 141 24.44 45.01 10.66
C LEU A 141 24.89 43.52 10.57
N LEU A 142 26.08 43.23 11.11
CA LEU A 142 26.61 41.86 11.16
C LEU A 142 25.68 40.95 11.97
N ALA A 143 25.22 41.38 13.13
CA ALA A 143 24.28 40.63 13.98
C ALA A 143 22.97 40.35 13.26
N LEU A 144 22.43 41.34 12.53
CA LEU A 144 21.20 41.21 11.77
C LEU A 144 21.39 40.22 10.61
N CYS A 145 22.49 40.31 9.86
CA CYS A 145 22.80 39.40 8.74
C CYS A 145 22.99 37.95 9.22
N THR A 146 23.69 37.76 10.37
CA THR A 146 23.88 36.42 10.93
C THR A 146 22.54 35.82 11.41
N SER A 147 21.71 36.60 12.09
CA SER A 147 20.38 36.19 12.56
C SER A 147 19.48 35.79 11.37
N LEU A 148 19.49 36.60 10.32
CA LEU A 148 18.70 36.32 9.11
C LEU A 148 19.21 35.07 8.37
N GLY A 149 20.54 34.93 8.30
CA GLY A 149 21.15 33.70 7.70
C GLY A 149 20.77 32.44 8.45
N LEU A 150 20.80 32.48 9.79
CA LEU A 150 20.37 31.37 10.64
C LEU A 150 18.87 31.08 10.46
N LEU A 151 18.04 32.10 10.44
CA LEU A 151 16.59 31.97 10.22
C LEU A 151 16.31 31.29 8.89
N LEU A 152 16.91 31.76 7.81
CA LEU A 152 16.71 31.17 6.45
C LEU A 152 17.19 29.74 6.40
N SER A 153 18.37 29.45 6.96
CA SER A 153 18.92 28.08 6.99
C SER A 153 18.02 27.10 7.76
N TRP A 154 17.58 27.48 8.94
CA TRP A 154 16.75 26.62 9.79
C TRP A 154 15.33 26.49 9.25
N SER A 155 14.73 27.55 8.75
CA SER A 155 13.40 27.51 8.13
C SER A 155 13.39 26.67 6.86
N SER A 156 14.44 26.79 6.02
CA SER A 156 14.62 25.95 4.83
C SER A 156 14.72 24.47 5.21
N ASN A 157 15.48 24.14 6.26
CA ASN A 157 15.63 22.77 6.74
C ASN A 157 14.28 22.20 7.23
N ARG A 158 13.48 23.00 7.94
CA ARG A 158 12.13 22.59 8.39
C ARG A 158 11.19 22.37 7.20
N LEU A 159 11.26 23.25 6.20
CA LEU A 159 10.46 23.12 4.99
C LEU A 159 10.84 21.84 4.20
N LEU A 160 12.15 21.59 4.05
CA LEU A 160 12.64 20.37 3.39
C LEU A 160 12.20 19.11 4.15
N HIS A 161 12.25 19.15 5.48
CA HIS A 161 11.78 18.05 6.32
C HIS A 161 10.26 17.81 6.12
N TRP A 162 9.46 18.87 6.06
CA TRP A 162 8.03 18.75 5.77
C TRP A 162 7.78 18.17 4.37
N LEU A 163 8.57 18.60 3.37
CA LEU A 163 8.49 18.12 1.99
C LEU A 163 8.99 16.66 1.82
N SER A 164 9.66 16.09 2.79
CA SER A 164 10.03 14.66 2.79
C SER A 164 8.87 13.77 3.26
N PHE A 165 7.72 14.36 3.63
CA PHE A 165 6.49 13.66 4.03
C PHE A 165 6.75 12.61 5.12
N PRO A 166 7.38 12.98 6.24
CA PRO A 166 7.71 12.00 7.25
C PRO A 166 6.46 11.43 7.92
N THR A 167 6.50 10.11 8.18
CA THR A 167 5.41 9.38 8.84
C THR A 167 5.93 8.64 10.05
N TYR A 168 5.04 8.32 10.99
CA TYR A 168 5.32 7.41 12.08
C TYR A 168 4.18 6.42 12.23
N THR A 169 4.47 5.25 12.78
CA THR A 169 3.49 4.21 13.03
C THR A 169 3.11 4.21 14.51
N ARG A 170 1.84 4.34 14.77
CA ARG A 170 1.27 4.23 16.11
C ARG A 170 0.64 2.84 16.24
N VAL A 171 0.98 2.13 17.31
CA VAL A 171 0.40 0.82 17.64
C VAL A 171 -0.30 0.97 18.98
N HIS A 172 -1.55 0.51 19.04
CA HIS A 172 -2.30 0.48 20.29
C HIS A 172 -3.31 -0.66 20.26
N THR A 173 -3.60 -1.23 21.43
CA THR A 173 -4.52 -2.34 21.61
C THR A 173 -5.85 -1.80 22.18
N GLU A 174 -6.94 -2.22 21.56
CA GLU A 174 -8.29 -1.86 22.00
C GLU A 174 -9.05 -3.13 22.40
N TRP A 175 -9.83 -3.01 23.47
CA TRP A 175 -10.67 -4.10 23.96
C TRP A 175 -12.08 -3.96 23.41
N ALA A 176 -12.62 -5.06 22.90
CA ALA A 176 -13.97 -5.12 22.35
C ALA A 176 -14.88 -5.97 23.24
N LYS A 177 -16.15 -5.63 23.31
CA LYS A 177 -17.18 -6.46 23.96
C LYS A 177 -17.52 -7.66 23.08
N GLU A 178 -17.39 -7.47 21.77
CA GLU A 178 -17.74 -8.42 20.74
C GLU A 178 -16.84 -8.19 19.52
N LEU A 179 -16.36 -9.28 18.92
CA LEU A 179 -15.56 -9.22 17.68
C LEU A 179 -16.24 -10.04 16.58
N ALA A 180 -16.20 -9.53 15.36
CA ALA A 180 -16.62 -10.29 14.18
C ALA A 180 -15.65 -11.45 13.97
N PHE A 181 -16.18 -12.67 13.87
CA PHE A 181 -15.35 -13.86 13.65
C PHE A 181 -14.81 -13.84 12.22
N PRO A 182 -13.53 -14.17 11.97
CA PRO A 182 -12.96 -14.12 10.62
C PRO A 182 -13.64 -15.09 9.67
N ALA A 183 -13.46 -14.86 8.38
CA ALA A 183 -13.76 -15.86 7.37
C ALA A 183 -12.69 -16.96 7.45
N VAL A 184 -13.14 -18.23 7.50
CA VAL A 184 -12.25 -19.39 7.54
C VAL A 184 -12.52 -20.22 6.28
N THR A 185 -11.58 -20.20 5.33
CA THR A 185 -11.67 -20.97 4.09
C THR A 185 -10.85 -22.24 4.21
N ILE A 186 -11.47 -23.36 3.88
CA ILE A 186 -10.92 -24.73 4.02
C ILE A 186 -10.94 -25.40 2.65
N CYS A 187 -9.78 -25.87 2.20
CA CYS A 187 -9.61 -26.60 0.94
C CYS A 187 -8.98 -27.97 1.24
N ASN A 188 -9.50 -29.03 0.65
CA ASN A 188 -8.78 -30.30 0.65
C ASN A 188 -7.53 -30.15 -0.23
N ASN A 189 -6.39 -30.72 0.17
CA ASN A 189 -5.17 -30.68 -0.63
C ASN A 189 -5.35 -31.42 -1.96
N ASN A 190 -6.28 -32.37 -2.02
CA ASN A 190 -6.64 -33.08 -3.23
C ASN A 190 -7.85 -32.39 -3.90
N PRO A 191 -7.69 -31.76 -5.06
CA PRO A 191 -8.81 -31.03 -5.70
C PRO A 191 -9.87 -31.96 -6.34
N ILE A 192 -9.50 -33.18 -6.73
CA ILE A 192 -10.36 -34.11 -7.50
C ILE A 192 -10.26 -35.53 -6.94
N ARG A 193 -11.40 -36.16 -6.72
CA ARG A 193 -11.52 -37.52 -6.20
C ARG A 193 -11.33 -38.51 -7.35
N LEU A 194 -10.32 -39.37 -7.23
CA LEU A 194 -9.96 -40.38 -8.25
C LEU A 194 -11.13 -41.33 -8.56
N ASN A 195 -11.81 -41.81 -7.54
CA ASN A 195 -12.88 -42.81 -7.66
C ASN A 195 -14.18 -42.28 -8.30
N LYS A 196 -14.33 -40.96 -8.42
CA LYS A 196 -15.49 -40.31 -9.05
C LYS A 196 -15.28 -40.06 -10.55
N LEU A 197 -14.08 -40.30 -11.09
CA LEU A 197 -13.77 -40.10 -12.49
C LEU A 197 -14.54 -41.10 -13.36
N THR A 198 -15.18 -40.58 -14.39
CA THR A 198 -15.77 -41.40 -15.45
C THR A 198 -14.75 -41.63 -16.57
N LYS A 199 -15.05 -42.58 -17.47
CA LYS A 199 -14.20 -42.83 -18.63
C LYS A 199 -14.08 -41.61 -19.55
N SER A 200 -15.17 -40.86 -19.72
CA SER A 200 -15.19 -39.61 -20.49
C SER A 200 -14.29 -38.53 -19.81
N ASP A 201 -14.40 -38.40 -18.50
CA ASP A 201 -13.56 -37.46 -17.75
C ASP A 201 -12.07 -37.78 -17.95
N LEU A 202 -11.73 -39.07 -17.81
CA LEU A 202 -10.33 -39.49 -17.96
C LEU A 202 -9.83 -39.27 -19.38
N TYR A 203 -10.69 -39.49 -20.40
CA TYR A 203 -10.34 -39.28 -21.80
C TYR A 203 -9.97 -37.82 -22.10
N PHE A 204 -10.79 -36.86 -21.60
CA PHE A 204 -10.61 -35.44 -21.90
C PHE A 204 -9.65 -34.73 -20.92
N ALA A 205 -9.71 -35.05 -19.63
CA ALA A 205 -8.94 -34.37 -18.58
C ALA A 205 -7.72 -35.16 -18.09
N GLY A 206 -7.59 -36.44 -18.47
CA GLY A 206 -6.52 -37.30 -17.92
C GLY A 206 -5.11 -36.82 -18.19
N HIS A 207 -4.87 -36.12 -19.30
CA HIS A 207 -3.57 -35.50 -19.60
C HIS A 207 -3.31 -34.29 -18.68
N TRP A 208 -4.31 -33.43 -18.51
CA TRP A 208 -4.22 -32.28 -17.59
C TRP A 208 -4.01 -32.75 -16.14
N LEU A 209 -4.73 -33.77 -15.71
CA LEU A 209 -4.61 -34.32 -14.34
C LEU A 209 -3.28 -35.06 -14.09
N GLY A 210 -2.49 -35.30 -15.13
CA GLY A 210 -1.22 -36.03 -15.02
C GLY A 210 -1.35 -37.53 -15.01
N LEU A 211 -2.56 -38.08 -15.20
CA LEU A 211 -2.82 -39.52 -15.20
C LEU A 211 -2.45 -40.19 -16.53
N LEU A 212 -2.59 -39.46 -17.63
CA LEU A 212 -2.32 -39.93 -18.98
C LEU A 212 -1.22 -39.10 -19.65
N LEU A 213 -0.51 -39.72 -20.58
CA LEU A 213 0.38 -39.06 -21.53
C LEU A 213 -0.47 -38.41 -22.65
N ALA A 214 0.15 -37.57 -23.47
CA ALA A 214 -0.50 -36.88 -24.58
C ALA A 214 -1.15 -37.87 -25.58
N ASN A 215 -0.58 -39.08 -25.73
CA ASN A 215 -1.13 -40.15 -26.55
C ASN A 215 -2.28 -40.94 -25.89
N ARG A 216 -2.74 -40.47 -24.71
CA ARG A 216 -3.81 -41.08 -23.90
C ARG A 216 -3.48 -42.47 -23.32
N THR A 217 -2.19 -42.85 -23.30
CA THR A 217 -1.75 -44.03 -22.52
C THR A 217 -1.50 -43.64 -21.08
N VAL A 218 -1.70 -44.56 -20.16
CA VAL A 218 -1.46 -44.32 -18.71
C VAL A 218 0.03 -44.07 -18.47
N ARG A 219 0.35 -43.11 -17.67
CA ARG A 219 1.74 -42.88 -17.20
C ARG A 219 2.21 -44.09 -16.38
N PRO A 220 3.40 -44.65 -16.64
CA PRO A 220 3.91 -45.81 -15.86
C PRO A 220 3.91 -45.53 -14.35
N MET A 221 4.35 -44.33 -13.94
CA MET A 221 4.38 -43.90 -12.54
C MET A 221 3.03 -44.03 -11.84
N VAL A 222 1.91 -43.71 -12.54
CA VAL A 222 0.56 -43.81 -11.98
C VAL A 222 0.22 -45.26 -11.64
N LEU A 223 0.63 -46.20 -12.50
CA LEU A 223 0.42 -47.62 -12.26
C LEU A 223 1.21 -48.15 -11.06
N ASP A 224 2.45 -47.65 -10.90
CA ASP A 224 3.32 -48.03 -9.80
C ASP A 224 2.83 -47.48 -8.44
N LEU A 225 2.23 -46.25 -8.45
CA LEU A 225 1.70 -45.59 -7.25
C LEU A 225 0.31 -46.09 -6.86
N MET A 226 -0.42 -46.70 -7.80
CA MET A 226 -1.80 -47.14 -7.57
C MET A 226 -1.83 -48.34 -6.61
N GLN A 227 -2.74 -48.29 -5.65
CA GLN A 227 -2.99 -49.40 -4.71
C GLN A 227 -3.43 -50.67 -5.51
N GLU A 228 -2.96 -51.82 -5.09
CA GLU A 228 -3.20 -53.10 -5.79
C GLU A 228 -4.69 -53.42 -5.98
N ASP A 229 -5.52 -53.09 -5.01
CA ASP A 229 -6.97 -53.32 -5.08
C ASP A 229 -7.68 -52.44 -6.10
N ARG A 230 -7.12 -51.25 -6.41
CA ARG A 230 -7.68 -50.27 -7.35
C ARG A 230 -7.15 -50.41 -8.77
N LEU A 231 -6.03 -51.07 -8.94
CA LEU A 231 -5.34 -51.20 -10.22
C LEU A 231 -6.22 -51.88 -11.30
N PRO A 232 -6.98 -52.97 -11.04
CA PRO A 232 -7.86 -53.57 -12.06
C PRO A 232 -8.96 -52.61 -12.49
N TRP A 233 -9.55 -51.87 -11.55
CA TRP A 233 -10.59 -50.87 -11.85
C TRP A 233 -10.02 -49.74 -12.73
N PHE A 234 -8.85 -49.21 -12.39
CA PHE A 234 -8.23 -48.12 -13.14
C PHE A 234 -7.81 -48.57 -14.56
N ARG A 235 -7.29 -49.79 -14.71
CA ARG A 235 -6.96 -50.39 -16.04
C ARG A 235 -8.20 -50.48 -16.92
N LYS A 236 -9.35 -50.85 -16.36
CA LYS A 236 -10.64 -50.92 -17.09
C LYS A 236 -11.12 -49.49 -17.44
N LEU A 237 -10.95 -48.53 -16.55
CA LEU A 237 -11.31 -47.11 -16.77
C LEU A 237 -10.48 -46.50 -17.91
N SER A 238 -9.18 -46.79 -17.97
CA SER A 238 -8.22 -46.22 -18.92
C SER A 238 -8.12 -47.00 -20.25
N ASP A 239 -8.90 -48.08 -20.44
CA ASP A 239 -8.92 -48.81 -21.70
C ASP A 239 -9.88 -48.14 -22.69
N PHE A 240 -9.34 -47.36 -23.62
CA PHE A 240 -10.09 -46.59 -24.61
C PHE A 240 -10.29 -47.34 -25.96
N ARG A 241 -9.87 -48.58 -26.09
CA ARG A 241 -9.91 -49.31 -27.37
C ARG A 241 -11.32 -49.41 -27.97
N LEU A 242 -12.33 -49.58 -27.14
CA LEU A 242 -13.74 -49.66 -27.57
C LEU A 242 -14.55 -48.43 -27.12
N PHE A 243 -13.87 -47.38 -26.66
CA PHE A 243 -14.55 -46.18 -26.18
C PHE A 243 -14.80 -45.21 -27.33
N LEU A 244 -16.07 -44.86 -27.51
CA LEU A 244 -16.50 -43.86 -28.50
C LEU A 244 -16.67 -42.53 -27.77
N PRO A 245 -15.65 -41.63 -27.81
CA PRO A 245 -15.76 -40.39 -27.08
C PRO A 245 -16.80 -39.46 -27.69
N PRO A 246 -17.49 -38.65 -26.88
CA PRO A 246 -18.29 -37.55 -27.41
C PRO A 246 -17.40 -36.56 -28.19
N ARG A 247 -18.01 -35.76 -29.07
CA ARG A 247 -17.26 -34.83 -29.94
C ARG A 247 -16.45 -33.81 -29.13
N ASN A 248 -17.04 -33.32 -28.04
CA ASN A 248 -16.44 -32.30 -27.18
C ASN A 248 -16.56 -32.71 -25.71
N PHE A 249 -15.79 -32.06 -24.86
CA PHE A 249 -15.93 -32.17 -23.41
C PHE A 249 -17.37 -31.77 -23.03
N GLU A 250 -18.07 -32.63 -22.31
CA GLU A 250 -19.47 -32.39 -21.91
C GLU A 250 -19.57 -31.51 -20.69
N GLY A 251 -20.36 -30.45 -20.77
CA GLY A 251 -20.59 -29.49 -19.71
C GLY A 251 -19.45 -28.48 -19.59
N THR A 252 -19.41 -27.80 -18.47
CA THR A 252 -18.38 -26.79 -18.14
C THR A 252 -17.33 -27.40 -17.20
N ASN A 253 -16.14 -26.81 -17.21
CA ASN A 253 -15.09 -27.22 -16.27
C ASN A 253 -15.48 -26.89 -14.80
N LEU A 254 -16.37 -25.92 -14.59
CA LEU A 254 -16.94 -25.65 -13.27
C LEU A 254 -17.76 -26.83 -12.76
N GLU A 255 -18.67 -27.39 -13.59
CA GLU A 255 -19.49 -28.55 -13.24
C GLU A 255 -18.62 -29.80 -13.03
N PHE A 256 -17.57 -29.95 -13.83
CA PHE A 256 -16.59 -31.03 -13.72
C PHE A 256 -15.90 -30.97 -12.35
N MET A 257 -15.35 -29.78 -11.98
CA MET A 257 -14.68 -29.58 -10.71
C MET A 257 -15.65 -29.71 -9.52
N ASP A 258 -16.87 -29.22 -9.65
CA ASP A 258 -17.89 -29.32 -8.59
C ASP A 258 -18.26 -30.77 -8.30
N ARG A 259 -18.48 -31.57 -9.34
CA ARG A 259 -18.88 -32.98 -9.25
C ARG A 259 -17.78 -33.87 -8.69
N LEU A 260 -16.53 -33.61 -9.07
CA LEU A 260 -15.39 -34.46 -8.70
C LEU A 260 -14.71 -34.06 -7.39
N SER A 261 -15.02 -32.87 -6.84
CA SER A 261 -14.40 -32.40 -5.59
C SER A 261 -14.93 -33.18 -4.37
N HIS A 262 -14.17 -33.08 -3.29
CA HIS A 262 -14.60 -33.58 -1.97
C HIS A 262 -15.76 -32.72 -1.47
N GLN A 263 -16.92 -33.35 -1.22
CA GLN A 263 -18.11 -32.64 -0.74
C GLN A 263 -18.06 -32.48 0.78
N LEU A 264 -18.39 -31.28 1.27
CA LEU A 264 -18.31 -31.00 2.70
C LEU A 264 -19.24 -31.89 3.54
N ASP A 265 -20.41 -32.23 3.02
CA ASP A 265 -21.35 -33.11 3.70
C ASP A 265 -20.75 -34.50 3.98
N GLU A 266 -19.85 -34.97 3.11
CA GLU A 266 -19.15 -36.26 3.27
C GLU A 266 -17.91 -36.13 4.16
N MET A 267 -17.24 -34.96 4.12
CA MET A 267 -16.01 -34.70 4.89
C MET A 267 -16.28 -34.30 6.35
N LEU A 268 -17.38 -33.58 6.63
CA LEU A 268 -17.64 -32.93 7.92
C LEU A 268 -18.24 -33.93 8.91
N LEU A 269 -17.44 -34.43 9.83
CA LEU A 269 -17.86 -35.38 10.87
C LEU A 269 -18.49 -34.70 12.08
N SER A 270 -18.06 -33.47 12.39
CA SER A 270 -18.59 -32.70 13.53
C SER A 270 -18.27 -31.21 13.28
N CYS A 271 -19.20 -30.36 13.70
CA CYS A 271 -19.06 -28.92 13.65
C CYS A 271 -19.67 -28.29 14.90
N LYS A 272 -18.95 -27.38 15.53
CA LYS A 272 -19.45 -26.55 16.62
C LYS A 272 -18.96 -25.12 16.46
N TYR A 273 -19.84 -24.17 16.69
CA TYR A 273 -19.50 -22.76 16.78
C TYR A 273 -19.98 -22.19 18.11
N ARG A 274 -19.05 -21.73 18.94
CA ARG A 274 -19.34 -21.24 20.31
C ARG A 274 -20.04 -22.31 21.18
N GLY A 275 -19.68 -23.58 20.96
CA GLY A 275 -20.29 -24.72 21.64
C GLY A 275 -21.61 -25.21 21.05
N GLU A 276 -22.21 -24.43 20.14
CA GLU A 276 -23.47 -24.79 19.45
C GLU A 276 -23.18 -25.63 18.20
N PRO A 277 -24.02 -26.66 17.92
CA PRO A 277 -23.78 -27.46 16.71
C PRO A 277 -24.00 -26.66 15.45
N CYS A 278 -23.17 -26.91 14.45
CA CYS A 278 -23.29 -26.37 13.09
C CYS A 278 -23.19 -27.52 12.07
N GLY A 279 -23.34 -27.20 10.80
CA GLY A 279 -23.32 -28.20 9.73
C GLY A 279 -22.80 -27.62 8.42
N ALA A 280 -22.75 -28.44 7.38
CA ALA A 280 -22.25 -28.03 6.07
C ALA A 280 -23.01 -26.82 5.49
N HIS A 281 -24.30 -26.68 5.82
CA HIS A 281 -25.15 -25.54 5.40
C HIS A 281 -24.69 -24.18 5.94
N ASN A 282 -23.81 -24.17 6.94
CA ASN A 282 -23.23 -22.94 7.50
C ASN A 282 -21.98 -22.46 6.74
N PHE A 283 -21.57 -23.24 5.74
CA PHE A 283 -20.42 -22.94 4.88
C PHE A 283 -20.91 -22.60 3.47
N SER A 284 -20.28 -21.65 2.82
CA SER A 284 -20.48 -21.36 1.40
C SER A 284 -19.35 -21.98 0.59
N SER A 285 -19.67 -22.49 -0.59
CA SER A 285 -18.66 -23.03 -1.49
C SER A 285 -18.00 -21.91 -2.29
N VAL A 286 -16.69 -22.02 -2.48
CA VAL A 286 -15.90 -21.08 -3.26
C VAL A 286 -14.85 -21.88 -4.05
N PHE A 287 -14.59 -21.50 -5.30
CA PHE A 287 -13.56 -22.12 -6.10
C PHE A 287 -12.24 -21.35 -5.97
N THR A 288 -11.15 -22.10 -5.81
CA THR A 288 -9.78 -21.59 -5.73
C THR A 288 -8.89 -22.42 -6.65
N ARG A 289 -7.60 -22.16 -6.64
CA ARG A 289 -6.62 -23.02 -7.37
C ARG A 289 -6.56 -24.44 -6.79
N TYR A 290 -7.04 -24.66 -5.56
CA TYR A 290 -7.19 -26.00 -4.94
C TYR A 290 -8.52 -26.66 -5.29
N GLY A 291 -9.25 -26.15 -6.28
CA GLY A 291 -10.57 -26.65 -6.64
C GLY A 291 -11.65 -26.05 -5.74
N LYS A 292 -12.64 -26.86 -5.37
CA LYS A 292 -13.76 -26.44 -4.52
C LYS A 292 -13.35 -26.39 -3.06
N CYS A 293 -13.55 -25.24 -2.45
CA CYS A 293 -13.25 -24.95 -1.04
C CYS A 293 -14.53 -24.51 -0.33
N TYR A 294 -14.47 -24.45 1.00
CA TYR A 294 -15.63 -24.15 1.84
C TYR A 294 -15.26 -23.01 2.79
N MET A 295 -16.07 -21.96 2.82
CA MET A 295 -15.83 -20.78 3.60
C MET A 295 -16.87 -20.64 4.71
N PHE A 296 -16.43 -20.62 5.96
CA PHE A 296 -17.26 -20.34 7.13
C PHE A 296 -17.27 -18.82 7.36
N ASN A 297 -18.43 -18.27 7.68
CA ASN A 297 -18.64 -16.84 7.96
C ASN A 297 -18.32 -15.94 6.78
N ALA A 298 -18.72 -16.36 5.57
CA ALA A 298 -18.62 -15.55 4.36
C ALA A 298 -19.57 -14.34 4.42
N ALA A 299 -19.15 -13.22 3.82
CA ALA A 299 -20.04 -12.07 3.64
C ALA A 299 -21.00 -12.34 2.49
N GLU A 300 -22.18 -12.81 2.80
CA GLU A 300 -23.27 -13.08 1.84
C GLU A 300 -24.42 -12.11 2.07
N GLU A 301 -25.07 -11.68 0.99
CA GLU A 301 -26.23 -10.81 1.08
C GLU A 301 -27.33 -11.48 1.90
N GLY A 302 -27.86 -10.75 2.88
CA GLY A 302 -28.92 -11.23 3.74
C GLY A 302 -28.49 -12.08 4.94
N LYS A 303 -27.18 -12.38 5.07
CA LYS A 303 -26.66 -13.12 6.24
C LYS A 303 -25.89 -12.18 7.15
N THR A 304 -26.20 -12.21 8.43
CA THR A 304 -25.44 -11.49 9.47
C THR A 304 -24.12 -12.22 9.75
N LEU A 305 -23.04 -11.47 9.86
CA LEU A 305 -21.73 -12.02 10.21
C LEU A 305 -21.76 -12.61 11.62
N ARG A 306 -21.14 -13.75 11.79
CA ARG A 306 -21.02 -14.39 13.11
C ARG A 306 -19.99 -13.64 13.95
N THR A 307 -20.30 -13.53 15.23
CA THR A 307 -19.48 -12.79 16.20
C THR A 307 -19.18 -13.69 17.41
N THR A 308 -18.17 -13.30 18.19
CA THR A 308 -17.88 -13.94 19.47
C THR A 308 -17.75 -12.89 20.57
N MET A 309 -18.21 -13.25 21.77
CA MET A 309 -18.19 -12.42 22.97
C MET A 309 -17.18 -12.95 24.02
N LYS A 310 -16.43 -14.01 23.66
CA LYS A 310 -15.43 -14.62 24.55
C LYS A 310 -14.25 -15.13 23.71
N GLY A 311 -13.05 -14.99 24.24
CA GLY A 311 -11.84 -15.61 23.71
C GLY A 311 -11.63 -17.02 24.29
N GLY A 312 -10.63 -17.69 23.76
CA GLY A 312 -10.21 -19.03 24.19
C GLY A 312 -10.93 -20.17 23.49
N THR A 313 -10.40 -21.38 23.65
CA THR A 313 -10.92 -22.62 23.06
C THR A 313 -12.39 -22.84 23.41
N GLY A 314 -13.15 -23.38 22.47
CA GLY A 314 -14.60 -23.63 22.65
C GLY A 314 -15.48 -22.40 22.36
N ASN A 315 -14.91 -21.20 22.18
CA ASN A 315 -15.66 -19.97 21.88
C ASN A 315 -15.53 -19.56 20.41
N GLY A 316 -14.90 -20.38 19.60
CA GLY A 316 -14.70 -20.20 18.16
C GLY A 316 -15.35 -21.32 17.34
N LEU A 317 -14.68 -21.69 16.25
CA LEU A 317 -15.10 -22.74 15.31
C LEU A 317 -14.28 -24.01 15.55
N GLU A 318 -14.94 -25.06 15.99
CA GLU A 318 -14.36 -26.41 16.14
C GLU A 318 -14.98 -27.33 15.07
N ILE A 319 -14.16 -27.89 14.19
CA ILE A 319 -14.60 -28.83 13.15
C ILE A 319 -13.75 -30.09 13.17
N MET A 320 -14.39 -31.21 12.88
CA MET A 320 -13.73 -32.50 12.69
C MET A 320 -13.98 -32.94 11.24
N LEU A 321 -12.91 -33.19 10.50
CA LEU A 321 -12.97 -33.52 9.07
C LEU A 321 -12.33 -34.87 8.77
N ASP A 322 -12.91 -35.60 7.83
CA ASP A 322 -12.34 -36.78 7.16
C ASP A 322 -11.83 -36.29 5.81
N ILE A 323 -10.52 -36.33 5.59
CA ILE A 323 -9.92 -35.85 4.33
C ILE A 323 -10.07 -36.83 3.18
N GLN A 324 -10.47 -38.10 3.46
CA GLN A 324 -10.70 -39.14 2.44
C GLN A 324 -9.44 -39.38 1.57
N GLN A 325 -8.28 -39.58 2.23
CA GLN A 325 -6.98 -39.71 1.58
C GLN A 325 -6.96 -40.88 0.57
N ASP A 326 -7.75 -41.91 0.83
CA ASP A 326 -7.89 -43.07 -0.07
C ASP A 326 -8.50 -42.69 -1.43
N GLU A 327 -9.09 -41.51 -1.59
CA GLU A 327 -9.65 -41.02 -2.86
C GLU A 327 -8.74 -40.03 -3.59
N TYR A 328 -7.53 -39.81 -3.09
CA TYR A 328 -6.58 -38.84 -3.63
C TYR A 328 -6.04 -39.30 -4.98
N LEU A 329 -5.75 -38.34 -5.86
CA LEU A 329 -5.00 -38.57 -7.09
C LEU A 329 -3.56 -38.97 -6.76
N PRO A 330 -2.99 -39.99 -7.41
CA PRO A 330 -1.59 -40.38 -7.14
C PRO A 330 -0.58 -39.34 -7.62
N VAL A 331 -0.97 -38.51 -8.61
CA VAL A 331 -0.15 -37.44 -9.19
C VAL A 331 -1.03 -36.22 -9.47
N TRP A 332 -0.43 -35.07 -9.69
CA TRP A 332 -1.14 -33.86 -10.13
C TRP A 332 -0.29 -33.13 -11.18
N GLY A 333 -0.86 -32.96 -12.36
CA GLY A 333 -0.23 -32.22 -13.45
C GLY A 333 0.99 -32.92 -14.05
N ASP A 334 1.90 -32.13 -14.62
CA ASP A 334 3.08 -32.63 -15.36
C ASP A 334 4.29 -32.95 -14.49
N THR A 335 4.22 -32.70 -13.20
CA THR A 335 5.35 -32.99 -12.32
C THR A 335 5.64 -34.50 -12.25
N GLU A 336 6.90 -34.84 -12.19
CA GLU A 336 7.34 -36.22 -11.91
C GLU A 336 7.21 -36.56 -10.42
N ASP A 337 6.89 -35.53 -9.62
CA ASP A 337 6.70 -35.66 -8.18
C ASP A 337 5.26 -36.04 -7.85
N THR A 338 5.10 -36.83 -6.81
CA THR A 338 3.79 -37.19 -6.27
C THR A 338 3.18 -36.00 -5.50
N ALA A 339 1.85 -35.96 -5.42
CA ALA A 339 1.16 -35.08 -4.48
C ALA A 339 1.32 -35.64 -3.07
N PHE A 340 2.42 -35.32 -2.39
CA PHE A 340 2.79 -35.91 -1.10
C PHE A 340 2.12 -35.23 0.11
N GLU A 341 1.37 -34.15 -0.08
CA GLU A 341 0.70 -33.46 1.02
C GLU A 341 -0.69 -34.05 1.30
N ALA A 342 -0.88 -34.64 2.47
CA ALA A 342 -2.18 -35.09 2.95
C ALA A 342 -2.71 -34.10 4.00
N GLY A 343 -3.96 -33.67 3.86
CA GLY A 343 -4.56 -32.72 4.80
C GLY A 343 -5.47 -31.71 4.14
N VAL A 344 -5.68 -30.61 4.84
CA VAL A 344 -6.42 -29.45 4.31
C VAL A 344 -5.57 -28.19 4.39
N ARG A 345 -5.76 -27.29 3.43
CA ARG A 345 -5.23 -25.92 3.48
C ARG A 345 -6.31 -25.02 4.06
N VAL A 346 -5.91 -24.18 5.00
CA VAL A 346 -6.84 -23.27 5.71
C VAL A 346 -6.30 -21.85 5.59
N GLN A 347 -7.19 -20.92 5.25
CA GLN A 347 -6.88 -19.49 5.27
C GLN A 347 -7.86 -18.78 6.21
N ILE A 348 -7.33 -17.95 7.10
CA ILE A 348 -8.11 -17.06 7.97
C ILE A 348 -7.95 -15.65 7.40
N HIS A 349 -9.05 -15.02 7.02
CA HIS A 349 -9.00 -13.74 6.31
C HIS A 349 -10.24 -12.88 6.61
N SER A 350 -10.20 -11.63 6.14
CA SER A 350 -11.36 -10.73 6.20
C SER A 350 -12.47 -11.21 5.27
N GLN A 351 -13.71 -11.05 5.66
CA GLN A 351 -14.87 -11.40 4.83
C GLN A 351 -14.91 -10.58 3.53
N ALA A 352 -14.32 -9.39 3.53
CA ALA A 352 -14.26 -8.50 2.36
C ALA A 352 -13.24 -8.93 1.31
N GLU A 353 -12.35 -9.89 1.66
CA GLU A 353 -11.28 -10.35 0.77
C GLU A 353 -11.62 -11.71 0.17
N PRO A 354 -11.42 -11.90 -1.15
CA PRO A 354 -11.53 -13.23 -1.73
C PRO A 354 -10.43 -14.16 -1.18
N PRO A 355 -10.71 -15.46 -1.00
CA PRO A 355 -9.68 -16.38 -0.52
C PRO A 355 -8.57 -16.59 -1.55
N PHE A 356 -7.34 -16.63 -1.06
CA PHE A 356 -6.12 -16.84 -1.87
C PHE A 356 -5.29 -17.93 -1.19
N VAL A 357 -5.89 -19.11 -1.08
CA VAL A 357 -5.45 -20.19 -0.20
C VAL A 357 -4.10 -20.78 -0.63
N HIS A 358 -3.81 -20.79 -1.93
CA HIS A 358 -2.58 -21.42 -2.45
C HIS A 358 -1.28 -20.70 -1.98
N GLU A 359 -1.35 -19.39 -1.69
CA GLU A 359 -0.19 -18.66 -1.17
C GLU A 359 -0.31 -18.32 0.32
N LEU A 360 -1.51 -18.00 0.78
CA LEU A 360 -1.73 -17.47 2.13
C LEU A 360 -2.26 -18.52 3.11
N GLY A 361 -2.61 -19.71 2.61
CA GLY A 361 -3.12 -20.81 3.43
C GLY A 361 -1.99 -21.54 4.17
N PHE A 362 -2.32 -22.05 5.34
CA PHE A 362 -1.47 -22.95 6.13
C PHE A 362 -2.05 -24.37 6.09
N GLY A 363 -1.18 -25.37 6.19
CA GLY A 363 -1.56 -26.78 6.15
C GLY A 363 -2.01 -27.28 7.52
N VAL A 364 -3.05 -28.12 7.53
CA VAL A 364 -3.53 -28.83 8.72
C VAL A 364 -3.49 -30.34 8.40
N ALA A 365 -2.68 -31.06 9.17
CA ALA A 365 -2.40 -32.49 8.93
C ALA A 365 -3.46 -33.39 9.60
N PRO A 366 -3.78 -34.56 9.01
CA PRO A 366 -4.60 -35.55 9.68
C PRO A 366 -3.85 -36.19 10.86
N GLY A 367 -4.60 -36.82 11.76
CA GLY A 367 -4.04 -37.40 12.98
C GLY A 367 -3.74 -36.40 14.06
N PHE A 368 -4.14 -35.14 13.90
CA PHE A 368 -3.91 -34.08 14.88
C PHE A 368 -5.16 -33.24 15.10
N GLN A 369 -5.29 -32.75 16.33
CA GLN A 369 -6.14 -31.61 16.63
C GLN A 369 -5.25 -30.36 16.62
N THR A 370 -5.56 -29.44 15.74
CA THR A 370 -4.82 -28.19 15.56
C THR A 370 -5.61 -27.04 16.16
N PHE A 371 -5.01 -26.38 17.13
CA PHE A 371 -5.54 -25.18 17.77
C PHE A 371 -4.92 -23.96 17.08
N VAL A 372 -5.77 -23.04 16.64
CA VAL A 372 -5.36 -21.82 15.96
C VAL A 372 -5.87 -20.63 16.79
N ALA A 373 -5.01 -20.11 17.63
CA ALA A 373 -5.27 -18.89 18.37
C ALA A 373 -5.07 -17.71 17.44
N THR A 374 -6.08 -16.87 17.28
CA THR A 374 -6.04 -15.72 16.35
C THR A 374 -6.09 -14.40 17.11
N GLN A 375 -5.42 -13.38 16.57
CA GLN A 375 -5.48 -11.99 17.02
C GLN A 375 -5.76 -11.12 15.81
N GLU A 376 -6.75 -10.24 15.92
CA GLU A 376 -7.12 -9.30 14.87
C GLU A 376 -6.19 -8.09 14.89
N GLN A 377 -5.65 -7.72 13.72
CA GLN A 377 -4.88 -6.49 13.51
C GLN A 377 -5.56 -5.65 12.44
N ARG A 378 -5.85 -4.40 12.79
CA ARG A 378 -6.41 -3.39 11.87
C ARG A 378 -5.29 -2.44 11.46
N LEU A 379 -4.96 -2.45 10.17
CA LEU A 379 -3.87 -1.66 9.61
C LEU A 379 -4.44 -0.52 8.77
N THR A 380 -3.98 0.70 9.06
CA THR A 380 -4.36 1.91 8.31
C THR A 380 -3.08 2.57 7.81
N TYR A 381 -2.97 2.68 6.49
CA TYR A 381 -1.84 3.31 5.79
C TYR A 381 -2.27 4.63 5.17
N LEU A 382 -1.32 5.50 4.94
CA LEU A 382 -1.56 6.81 4.30
C LEU A 382 -1.38 6.69 2.78
N PRO A 383 -2.25 7.37 2.01
CA PRO A 383 -2.08 7.43 0.56
C PRO A 383 -0.93 8.37 0.17
N PRO A 384 -0.53 8.37 -1.11
CA PRO A 384 0.47 9.32 -1.59
C PRO A 384 0.10 10.77 -1.27
N PRO A 385 1.05 11.67 -0.93
CA PRO A 385 2.51 11.46 -1.00
C PRO A 385 3.15 10.89 0.28
N TRP A 386 2.38 10.63 1.35
CA TRP A 386 2.93 10.13 2.64
C TRP A 386 3.21 8.63 2.63
N GLY A 387 2.49 7.87 1.83
CA GLY A 387 2.64 6.42 1.71
C GLY A 387 2.35 5.96 0.28
N GLU A 388 2.21 4.66 0.10
CA GLU A 388 2.00 4.06 -1.23
C GLU A 388 0.71 3.23 -1.31
N CYS A 389 -0.20 3.40 -0.35
CA CYS A 389 -1.41 2.60 -0.33
C CYS A 389 -2.42 3.03 -1.42
N GLU A 390 -3.28 2.10 -1.80
CA GLU A 390 -4.33 2.29 -2.81
C GLU A 390 -5.70 2.13 -2.16
N SER A 391 -6.64 2.99 -2.49
CA SER A 391 -8.02 2.92 -1.99
C SER A 391 -9.07 2.88 -3.09
N LYS A 392 -8.66 3.05 -4.35
CA LYS A 392 -9.58 3.04 -5.47
C LYS A 392 -10.12 1.63 -5.74
N ALA A 393 -11.39 1.53 -6.05
CA ALA A 393 -12.00 0.30 -6.53
C ALA A 393 -11.32 -0.16 -7.84
N LEU A 394 -11.31 -1.47 -8.08
CA LEU A 394 -10.77 -2.05 -9.31
C LEU A 394 -11.65 -1.66 -10.50
N GLU A 395 -11.01 -1.32 -11.61
CA GLU A 395 -11.69 -0.87 -12.84
C GLU A 395 -12.61 -1.94 -13.44
N SER A 396 -12.29 -3.20 -13.22
CA SER A 396 -13.07 -4.33 -13.71
C SER A 396 -14.47 -4.46 -13.07
N GLY A 397 -14.64 -3.95 -11.85
CA GLY A 397 -15.87 -4.08 -11.09
C GLY A 397 -16.13 -5.47 -10.51
N PHE A 398 -15.19 -6.42 -10.65
CA PHE A 398 -15.36 -7.79 -10.14
C PHE A 398 -15.44 -7.85 -8.62
N PHE A 399 -14.77 -6.94 -7.95
CA PHE A 399 -14.70 -6.88 -6.48
C PHE A 399 -15.08 -5.47 -6.00
N GLN A 400 -15.98 -5.41 -5.04
CA GLN A 400 -16.46 -4.13 -4.48
C GLN A 400 -15.40 -3.43 -3.62
N VAL A 401 -14.56 -4.22 -2.95
CA VAL A 401 -13.54 -3.69 -2.03
C VAL A 401 -12.16 -4.04 -2.58
N TYR A 402 -11.29 -3.02 -2.64
CA TYR A 402 -9.89 -3.22 -3.05
C TYR A 402 -9.14 -4.01 -1.98
N SER A 403 -8.47 -5.07 -2.38
CA SER A 403 -7.49 -5.81 -1.57
C SER A 403 -6.37 -6.29 -2.50
N VAL A 404 -5.23 -6.66 -1.93
CA VAL A 404 -4.11 -7.22 -2.72
C VAL A 404 -4.55 -8.49 -3.45
N THR A 405 -5.30 -9.34 -2.77
CA THR A 405 -5.81 -10.61 -3.32
C THR A 405 -6.80 -10.36 -4.46
N ALA A 406 -7.74 -9.42 -4.27
CA ALA A 406 -8.71 -9.04 -5.31
C ALA A 406 -8.00 -8.47 -6.54
N CYS A 407 -7.02 -7.59 -6.34
CA CYS A 407 -6.22 -7.00 -7.42
C CYS A 407 -5.46 -8.09 -8.20
N ARG A 408 -4.85 -9.06 -7.50
CA ARG A 408 -4.11 -10.17 -8.13
C ARG A 408 -5.03 -11.05 -8.95
N ILE A 409 -6.16 -11.48 -8.39
CA ILE A 409 -7.14 -12.31 -9.11
C ILE A 409 -7.66 -11.56 -10.34
N ASP A 410 -7.95 -10.27 -10.21
CA ASP A 410 -8.37 -9.41 -11.31
C ASP A 410 -7.33 -9.37 -12.44
N CYS A 411 -6.08 -9.13 -12.08
CA CYS A 411 -4.98 -9.04 -13.05
C CYS A 411 -4.75 -10.39 -13.75
N GLU A 412 -4.71 -11.48 -12.98
CA GLU A 412 -4.56 -12.85 -13.51
C GLU A 412 -5.71 -13.18 -14.45
N THR A 413 -6.94 -12.81 -14.07
CA THR A 413 -8.14 -13.03 -14.88
C THR A 413 -8.03 -12.32 -16.23
N ARG A 414 -7.72 -11.02 -16.22
CA ARG A 414 -7.58 -10.24 -17.46
C ARG A 414 -6.50 -10.83 -18.36
N TYR A 415 -5.35 -11.18 -17.77
CA TYR A 415 -4.22 -11.75 -18.50
C TYR A 415 -4.60 -13.10 -19.17
N ILE A 416 -5.29 -13.99 -18.44
CA ILE A 416 -5.70 -15.30 -18.97
C ILE A 416 -6.78 -15.13 -20.06
N VAL A 417 -7.75 -14.25 -19.84
CA VAL A 417 -8.81 -14.02 -20.84
C VAL A 417 -8.21 -13.45 -22.14
N GLU A 418 -7.24 -12.54 -22.05
CA GLU A 418 -6.57 -11.93 -23.20
C GLU A 418 -5.73 -12.95 -23.99
N ASN A 419 -5.05 -13.88 -23.30
CA ASN A 419 -4.12 -14.82 -23.94
C ASN A 419 -4.76 -16.12 -24.37
N CYS A 420 -5.79 -16.59 -23.65
CA CYS A 420 -6.39 -17.92 -23.84
C CYS A 420 -7.86 -17.89 -24.27
N ASN A 421 -8.49 -16.70 -24.32
CA ASN A 421 -9.92 -16.52 -24.63
C ASN A 421 -10.85 -17.34 -23.73
N CYS A 422 -10.42 -17.62 -22.49
CA CYS A 422 -11.21 -18.34 -21.49
C CYS A 422 -10.74 -17.94 -20.10
N ARG A 423 -11.49 -18.27 -19.05
CA ARG A 423 -11.12 -18.04 -17.66
C ARG A 423 -11.07 -19.36 -16.88
N MET A 424 -10.23 -19.40 -15.87
CA MET A 424 -10.17 -20.54 -14.96
C MET A 424 -11.36 -20.51 -13.99
N VAL A 425 -11.68 -21.65 -13.37
CA VAL A 425 -12.89 -21.84 -12.55
C VAL A 425 -12.96 -20.86 -11.36
N HIS A 426 -11.81 -20.49 -10.79
CA HIS A 426 -11.73 -19.56 -9.65
C HIS A 426 -11.73 -18.07 -10.06
N MET A 427 -11.72 -17.79 -11.35
CA MET A 427 -11.64 -16.42 -11.87
C MET A 427 -13.02 -15.82 -12.09
N PRO A 428 -13.25 -14.54 -11.70
CA PRO A 428 -14.52 -13.87 -11.94
C PRO A 428 -14.68 -13.46 -13.40
N GLY A 429 -15.87 -13.01 -13.78
CA GLY A 429 -16.17 -12.44 -15.09
C GLY A 429 -17.12 -13.32 -15.91
N ASP A 430 -17.33 -12.92 -17.16
CA ASP A 430 -18.34 -13.50 -18.06
C ASP A 430 -17.74 -14.37 -19.19
N ALA A 431 -16.41 -14.41 -19.32
CA ALA A 431 -15.73 -15.24 -20.30
C ALA A 431 -16.05 -16.73 -20.04
N SER A 432 -16.08 -17.54 -21.09
CA SER A 432 -16.29 -18.98 -20.97
C SER A 432 -15.20 -19.65 -20.14
N TYR A 433 -15.55 -20.71 -19.43
CA TYR A 433 -14.55 -21.50 -18.68
C TYR A 433 -13.64 -22.25 -19.64
N CYS A 434 -12.34 -22.27 -19.34
CA CYS A 434 -11.35 -23.03 -20.09
C CYS A 434 -11.69 -24.55 -20.04
N THR A 435 -11.54 -25.24 -21.15
CA THR A 435 -11.63 -26.72 -21.20
C THR A 435 -10.40 -27.35 -20.52
N PRO A 436 -10.44 -28.64 -20.14
CA PRO A 436 -9.25 -29.29 -19.58
C PRO A 436 -8.00 -29.17 -20.46
N GLU A 437 -8.17 -29.21 -21.77
CA GLU A 437 -7.11 -29.03 -22.77
C GLU A 437 -6.55 -27.60 -22.72
N GLN A 438 -7.43 -26.59 -22.69
CA GLN A 438 -7.01 -25.17 -22.55
C GLN A 438 -6.30 -24.90 -21.22
N TYR A 439 -6.70 -25.57 -20.13
CA TYR A 439 -6.00 -25.47 -18.85
C TYR A 439 -4.54 -25.88 -19.02
N LYS A 440 -4.31 -27.04 -19.64
CA LYS A 440 -2.99 -27.63 -19.82
C LYS A 440 -2.12 -26.83 -20.80
N ASP A 441 -2.69 -26.52 -21.97
CA ASP A 441 -1.91 -25.96 -23.09
C ASP A 441 -1.76 -24.45 -23.07
N CYS A 442 -2.65 -23.74 -22.37
CA CYS A 442 -2.65 -22.27 -22.35
C CYS A 442 -2.64 -21.68 -20.94
N ALA A 443 -3.65 -21.97 -20.10
CA ALA A 443 -3.87 -21.23 -18.86
C ALA A 443 -2.74 -21.44 -17.84
N GLU A 444 -2.34 -22.68 -17.56
CA GLU A 444 -1.26 -22.99 -16.60
C GLU A 444 0.10 -22.46 -17.06
N PRO A 445 0.54 -22.68 -18.32
CA PRO A 445 1.77 -22.06 -18.81
C PRO A 445 1.74 -20.54 -18.81
N ALA A 446 0.61 -19.92 -19.12
CA ALA A 446 0.44 -18.45 -19.09
C ALA A 446 0.60 -17.90 -17.67
N LEU A 447 -0.03 -18.54 -16.66
CA LEU A 447 0.13 -18.15 -15.25
C LEU A 447 1.57 -18.36 -14.76
N ALA A 448 2.21 -19.48 -15.15
CA ALA A 448 3.62 -19.72 -14.79
C ALA A 448 4.53 -18.64 -15.39
N LYS A 449 4.25 -18.21 -16.61
CA LYS A 449 4.96 -17.12 -17.28
C LYS A 449 4.76 -15.79 -16.55
N LEU A 450 3.51 -15.49 -16.15
CA LEU A 450 3.14 -14.27 -15.42
C LEU A 450 3.86 -14.22 -14.06
N SER A 451 3.94 -15.34 -13.35
CA SER A 451 4.61 -15.41 -12.05
C SER A 451 6.14 -15.38 -12.16
N ALA A 452 6.72 -15.92 -13.24
CA ALA A 452 8.18 -15.97 -13.46
C ALA A 452 8.75 -14.63 -13.90
N VAL A 453 7.97 -13.83 -14.64
CA VAL A 453 8.37 -12.48 -15.03
C VAL A 453 7.98 -11.55 -13.89
N GLU A 454 8.98 -10.91 -13.25
CA GLU A 454 8.78 -9.78 -12.33
C GLU A 454 8.20 -8.62 -13.13
N SER A 455 7.07 -8.84 -13.77
CA SER A 455 6.51 -7.85 -14.66
C SER A 455 5.75 -6.80 -13.87
N SER A 456 5.97 -5.56 -14.24
CA SER A 456 5.20 -4.41 -13.77
C SER A 456 3.71 -4.50 -14.10
N SER A 457 3.30 -5.52 -14.86
CA SER A 457 1.91 -5.64 -15.34
C SER A 457 0.90 -6.02 -14.26
N CYS A 458 1.31 -6.74 -13.18
CA CYS A 458 0.42 -7.10 -12.06
C CYS A 458 0.94 -6.57 -10.72
N MET A 459 1.28 -5.29 -10.68
CA MET A 459 1.75 -4.66 -9.45
C MET A 459 0.56 -4.19 -8.60
N CYS A 460 0.21 -4.97 -7.59
CA CYS A 460 -0.86 -4.64 -6.66
C CYS A 460 -0.31 -3.94 -5.41
N ARG A 461 -0.80 -2.74 -5.14
CA ARG A 461 -0.40 -1.95 -3.97
C ARG A 461 -1.18 -2.38 -2.74
N THR A 462 -0.61 -2.13 -1.58
CA THR A 462 -1.26 -2.39 -0.29
C THR A 462 -2.52 -1.51 -0.16
N PRO A 463 -3.66 -2.05 0.30
CA PRO A 463 -4.83 -1.22 0.57
C PRO A 463 -4.59 -0.27 1.74
N CYS A 464 -5.27 0.90 1.73
CA CYS A 464 -5.12 1.89 2.81
C CYS A 464 -5.71 1.41 4.13
N ASN A 465 -6.75 0.57 4.06
CA ASN A 465 -7.34 -0.08 5.23
C ASN A 465 -7.37 -1.58 4.98
N MET A 466 -6.87 -2.36 5.93
CA MET A 466 -6.93 -3.82 5.85
C MET A 466 -7.00 -4.44 7.24
N THR A 467 -7.64 -5.60 7.33
CA THR A 467 -7.67 -6.41 8.54
C THR A 467 -6.83 -7.67 8.29
N ARG A 468 -5.92 -7.93 9.22
CA ARG A 468 -5.03 -9.09 9.18
C ARG A 468 -5.28 -9.92 10.46
N TYR A 469 -5.15 -11.23 10.34
CA TYR A 469 -5.26 -12.14 11.48
C TYR A 469 -3.90 -12.79 11.72
N ASN A 470 -3.26 -12.42 12.81
CA ASN A 470 -2.09 -13.15 13.33
C ASN A 470 -2.60 -14.47 13.93
N LYS A 471 -1.80 -15.52 13.76
CA LYS A 471 -2.21 -16.86 14.20
C LYS A 471 -1.04 -17.58 14.88
N GLU A 472 -1.35 -18.24 15.98
CA GLU A 472 -0.43 -19.14 16.66
C GLU A 472 -1.02 -20.55 16.61
N LEU A 473 -0.19 -21.50 16.20
CA LEU A 473 -0.58 -22.89 15.95
C LEU A 473 -0.04 -23.80 17.02
N SER A 474 -0.92 -24.68 17.54
CA SER A 474 -0.53 -25.73 18.46
C SER A 474 -1.23 -27.03 18.07
N MET A 475 -0.56 -28.16 18.16
CA MET A 475 -1.07 -29.44 17.69
C MET A 475 -0.99 -30.52 18.78
N VAL A 476 -2.06 -31.33 18.87
CA VAL A 476 -2.11 -32.48 19.77
C VAL A 476 -2.54 -33.71 18.93
N LYS A 477 -1.83 -34.80 19.09
CA LYS A 477 -2.09 -36.04 18.34
C LYS A 477 -3.43 -36.66 18.72
N ILE A 478 -4.19 -37.09 17.71
CA ILE A 478 -5.45 -37.83 17.83
C ILE A 478 -5.40 -39.08 16.92
N PRO A 479 -6.10 -40.19 17.28
CA PRO A 479 -6.78 -40.40 18.53
C PRO A 479 -5.81 -40.80 19.66
N SER A 480 -6.20 -40.61 20.91
CA SER A 480 -5.54 -41.28 22.05
C SER A 480 -5.88 -42.78 22.00
N LYS A 481 -5.04 -43.61 22.61
CA LYS A 481 -5.26 -45.07 22.66
C LYS A 481 -6.65 -45.45 23.17
N THR A 482 -7.18 -44.68 24.10
CA THR A 482 -8.52 -44.93 24.68
C THR A 482 -9.62 -44.46 23.72
N SER A 483 -9.48 -43.24 23.15
CA SER A 483 -10.49 -42.70 22.25
C SER A 483 -10.53 -43.42 20.90
N ALA A 484 -9.44 -44.08 20.50
CA ALA A 484 -9.38 -44.83 19.24
C ALA A 484 -10.52 -45.85 19.13
N ARG A 485 -10.75 -46.63 20.18
CA ARG A 485 -11.83 -47.62 20.21
C ARG A 485 -13.23 -46.99 20.10
N TYR A 486 -13.43 -45.86 20.75
CA TYR A 486 -14.70 -45.12 20.70
C TYR A 486 -14.95 -44.60 19.25
N LEU A 487 -13.93 -43.99 18.67
CA LEU A 487 -14.03 -43.44 17.31
C LEU A 487 -14.19 -44.52 16.23
N GLN A 488 -13.53 -45.71 16.42
CA GLN A 488 -13.74 -46.87 15.58
C GLN A 488 -15.23 -47.29 15.55
N LYS A 489 -15.84 -47.40 16.73
CA LYS A 489 -17.26 -47.76 16.86
C LYS A 489 -18.16 -46.66 16.28
N LYS A 490 -17.85 -45.41 16.57
CA LYS A 490 -18.67 -44.25 16.15
C LYS A 490 -18.69 -44.06 14.62
N PHE A 491 -17.53 -44.16 13.96
CA PHE A 491 -17.38 -43.90 12.53
C PHE A 491 -17.31 -45.16 11.69
N ASN A 492 -17.26 -46.32 12.30
CA ASN A 492 -17.10 -47.61 11.62
C ASN A 492 -15.87 -47.66 10.71
N LYS A 493 -14.75 -47.12 11.20
CA LYS A 493 -13.46 -47.01 10.49
C LYS A 493 -12.35 -47.63 11.35
N SER A 494 -11.30 -48.17 10.70
CA SER A 494 -10.15 -48.70 11.47
C SER A 494 -9.39 -47.59 12.21
N GLU A 495 -8.65 -47.96 13.26
CA GLU A 495 -7.79 -47.01 14.00
C GLU A 495 -6.75 -46.33 13.08
N LYS A 496 -6.17 -47.09 12.17
CA LYS A 496 -5.23 -46.58 11.19
C LYS A 496 -5.90 -45.55 10.29
N TYR A 497 -7.08 -45.87 9.75
CA TYR A 497 -7.85 -44.91 8.94
C TYR A 497 -8.10 -43.61 9.66
N ILE A 498 -8.51 -43.69 10.94
CA ILE A 498 -8.79 -42.50 11.77
C ILE A 498 -7.52 -41.64 11.92
N SER A 499 -6.38 -42.28 12.21
CA SER A 499 -5.09 -41.58 12.34
C SER A 499 -4.64 -40.94 11.02
N ASP A 500 -4.92 -41.59 9.89
CA ASP A 500 -4.43 -41.15 8.58
C ASP A 500 -5.37 -40.15 7.91
N ASN A 501 -6.67 -40.11 8.28
CA ASN A 501 -7.69 -39.34 7.56
C ASN A 501 -8.42 -38.29 8.39
N ILE A 502 -8.48 -38.43 9.71
CA ILE A 502 -9.30 -37.54 10.54
C ILE A 502 -8.41 -36.46 11.15
N LEU A 503 -8.86 -35.23 11.05
CA LEU A 503 -8.26 -34.07 11.73
C LEU A 503 -9.33 -33.28 12.48
N VAL A 504 -8.89 -32.53 13.48
CA VAL A 504 -9.73 -31.55 14.20
C VAL A 504 -9.06 -30.19 14.08
N LEU A 505 -9.83 -29.19 13.72
CA LEU A 505 -9.40 -27.79 13.63
C LEU A 505 -10.24 -26.96 14.60
N ASP A 506 -9.59 -26.23 15.49
CA ASP A 506 -10.22 -25.33 16.46
C ASP A 506 -9.65 -23.93 16.27
N VAL A 507 -10.44 -23.02 15.68
CA VAL A 507 -10.06 -21.63 15.40
C VAL A 507 -10.79 -20.73 16.42
N PHE A 508 -10.04 -19.93 17.16
CA PHE A 508 -10.61 -19.05 18.20
C PHE A 508 -9.76 -17.78 18.35
N PHE A 509 -10.37 -16.72 18.88
CA PHE A 509 -9.61 -15.54 19.30
C PHE A 509 -8.92 -15.82 20.63
N GLU A 510 -7.64 -15.48 20.73
CA GLU A 510 -6.89 -15.59 21.99
C GLU A 510 -7.56 -14.74 23.08
N ALA A 511 -7.89 -13.49 22.73
CA ALA A 511 -8.57 -12.53 23.60
C ALA A 511 -9.49 -11.65 22.78
N LEU A 512 -10.43 -10.96 23.44
CA LEU A 512 -11.33 -10.01 22.77
C LEU A 512 -10.67 -8.63 22.69
N ASN A 513 -9.52 -8.58 22.06
CA ASN A 513 -8.85 -7.32 21.74
C ASN A 513 -8.41 -7.35 20.27
N TYR A 514 -8.20 -6.16 19.73
CA TYR A 514 -7.59 -6.01 18.42
C TYR A 514 -6.49 -4.95 18.50
N GLU A 515 -5.47 -5.15 17.71
CA GLU A 515 -4.34 -4.24 17.61
C GLU A 515 -4.56 -3.32 16.44
N THR A 516 -4.58 -2.01 16.69
CA THR A 516 -4.68 -0.99 15.66
C THR A 516 -3.29 -0.47 15.36
N ILE A 517 -2.88 -0.58 14.10
CA ILE A 517 -1.58 -0.13 13.58
C ILE A 517 -1.87 0.98 12.58
N GLU A 518 -1.69 2.22 13.02
CA GLU A 518 -2.00 3.41 12.22
C GLU A 518 -0.73 4.13 11.77
N GLN A 519 -0.60 4.36 10.48
CA GLN A 519 0.42 5.27 9.94
C GLN A 519 -0.13 6.69 10.01
N LYS A 520 0.60 7.60 10.68
CA LYS A 520 0.20 9.01 10.83
C LYS A 520 1.29 9.93 10.29
N LYS A 521 0.88 11.12 9.88
CA LYS A 521 1.81 12.19 9.46
C LYS A 521 2.64 12.61 10.67
N ALA A 522 3.97 12.52 10.57
CA ALA A 522 4.87 12.91 11.67
C ALA A 522 4.99 14.43 11.79
N TYR A 523 4.77 15.17 10.69
CA TYR A 523 4.94 16.61 10.66
C TYR A 523 3.84 17.25 9.81
N GLU A 524 2.92 17.92 10.50
CA GLU A 524 1.77 18.59 9.89
C GLU A 524 2.07 20.06 9.60
N VAL A 525 1.22 20.71 8.78
CA VAL A 525 1.31 22.13 8.42
C VAL A 525 1.33 23.03 9.68
N ALA A 526 0.52 22.70 10.68
CA ALA A 526 0.47 23.47 11.93
C ALA A 526 1.82 23.45 12.66
N GLY A 527 2.49 22.29 12.67
CA GLY A 527 3.85 22.14 13.23
C GLY A 527 4.88 22.96 12.45
N LEU A 528 4.81 22.92 11.12
CA LEU A 528 5.69 23.71 10.24
C LEU A 528 5.53 25.22 10.51
N LEU A 529 4.29 25.70 10.57
CA LEU A 529 4.01 27.13 10.85
C LEU A 529 4.47 27.52 12.26
N GLY A 530 4.29 26.63 13.23
CA GLY A 530 4.75 26.84 14.60
C GLY A 530 6.27 26.96 14.69
N ASP A 531 6.98 26.04 14.04
CA ASP A 531 8.46 26.05 14.02
C ASP A 531 9.01 27.29 13.32
N ILE A 532 8.50 27.63 12.13
CA ILE A 532 8.93 28.81 11.37
C ILE A 532 8.59 30.08 12.15
N GLY A 533 7.38 30.19 12.71
CA GLY A 533 6.95 31.31 13.55
C GLY A 533 7.81 31.50 14.79
N GLY A 534 8.12 30.39 15.47
CA GLY A 534 9.03 30.40 16.64
C GLY A 534 10.43 30.82 16.27
N GLN A 535 10.98 30.38 15.16
CA GLN A 535 12.30 30.78 14.65
C GLN A 535 12.32 32.27 14.28
N MET A 536 11.27 32.77 13.62
CA MET A 536 11.13 34.21 13.31
C MET A 536 11.11 35.03 14.57
N GLY A 537 10.36 34.63 15.58
CA GLY A 537 10.31 35.29 16.89
C GLY A 537 11.68 35.32 17.56
N LEU A 538 12.41 34.19 17.54
CA LEU A 538 13.71 34.03 18.17
C LEU A 538 14.82 34.85 17.49
N PHE A 539 14.92 34.79 16.17
CA PHE A 539 16.06 35.36 15.43
C PHE A 539 15.91 36.85 15.11
N ILE A 540 14.70 37.30 14.74
CA ILE A 540 14.46 38.68 14.31
C ILE A 540 13.37 39.40 15.13
N GLY A 541 12.78 38.72 16.11
CA GLY A 541 11.71 39.27 16.92
C GLY A 541 10.43 39.59 16.14
N ALA A 542 10.22 38.92 15.01
CA ALA A 542 9.08 39.16 14.13
C ALA A 542 7.94 38.19 14.43
N SER A 543 6.73 38.72 14.43
CA SER A 543 5.50 37.94 14.51
C SER A 543 4.77 38.00 13.17
N ILE A 544 3.68 37.23 13.04
CA ILE A 544 2.81 37.30 11.88
C ILE A 544 2.25 38.70 11.66
N LEU A 545 1.99 39.41 12.74
CA LEU A 545 1.55 40.83 12.69
C LEU A 545 2.62 41.73 12.07
N THR A 546 3.90 41.49 12.38
CA THR A 546 5.01 42.22 11.76
C THR A 546 5.06 41.99 10.24
N ILE A 547 4.76 40.76 9.79
CA ILE A 547 4.67 40.46 8.36
C ILE A 547 3.51 41.23 7.72
N LEU A 548 2.35 41.26 8.38
CA LEU A 548 1.17 42.00 7.89
C LEU A 548 1.45 43.49 7.81
N GLU A 549 2.16 44.08 8.82
CA GLU A 549 2.62 45.46 8.82
C GLU A 549 3.53 45.74 7.61
N LEU A 550 4.41 44.80 7.27
CA LEU A 550 5.29 44.96 6.11
C LEU A 550 4.50 44.87 4.78
N PHE A 551 3.51 44.03 4.70
CA PHE A 551 2.63 43.92 3.53
C PHE A 551 1.79 45.20 3.36
N ASP A 552 1.22 45.72 4.44
CA ASP A 552 0.44 46.95 4.43
C ASP A 552 1.32 48.14 3.95
N TYR A 553 2.54 48.24 4.48
CA TYR A 553 3.49 49.22 4.03
C TYR A 553 3.87 49.06 2.54
N ALA A 554 4.12 47.83 2.10
CA ALA A 554 4.44 47.55 0.70
C ALA A 554 3.28 47.96 -0.22
N TYR A 555 2.05 47.73 0.22
CA TYR A 555 0.85 48.17 -0.49
C TYR A 555 0.78 49.68 -0.60
N GLU A 556 1.03 50.41 0.48
CA GLU A 556 1.07 51.90 0.48
C GLU A 556 2.12 52.42 -0.50
N VAL A 557 3.33 51.86 -0.47
CA VAL A 557 4.42 52.27 -1.35
C VAL A 557 4.07 52.01 -2.83
N VAL A 558 3.49 50.86 -3.13
CA VAL A 558 3.07 50.53 -4.51
C VAL A 558 1.96 51.50 -4.96
N LYS A 559 0.99 51.76 -4.11
CA LYS A 559 -0.12 52.67 -4.39
C LYS A 559 0.38 54.10 -4.68
N ASP A 560 1.33 54.61 -3.88
CA ASP A 560 1.92 55.94 -4.06
C ASP A 560 2.74 56.00 -5.36
N ARG A 561 3.50 54.94 -5.67
CA ARG A 561 4.25 54.86 -6.94
C ARG A 561 3.32 54.82 -8.16
N LEU A 562 2.21 54.11 -8.05
CA LEU A 562 1.19 54.09 -9.10
C LEU A 562 0.58 55.47 -9.33
N ARG A 563 0.30 56.20 -8.24
CA ARG A 563 -0.21 57.60 -8.30
C ARG A 563 0.81 58.52 -8.98
N ASP A 564 2.09 58.44 -8.58
CA ASP A 564 3.17 59.25 -9.18
C ASP A 564 3.32 58.97 -10.66
N LEU A 565 3.17 57.73 -11.10
CA LEU A 565 3.25 57.35 -12.51
C LEU A 565 2.03 57.88 -13.31
N LEU A 566 0.83 57.79 -12.74
CA LEU A 566 -0.39 58.29 -13.36
C LEU A 566 -0.37 59.84 -13.45
N SER A 567 0.11 60.55 -12.39
CA SER A 567 0.21 62.00 -12.43
C SER A 567 1.27 62.51 -13.41
N ARG A 568 2.30 61.69 -13.72
CA ARG A 568 3.31 62.02 -14.74
C ARG A 568 2.72 61.88 -16.16
N GLU A 569 1.84 60.95 -16.38
CA GLU A 569 1.14 60.80 -17.67
C GLU A 569 0.23 62.01 -17.93
N ASP A 570 -0.43 62.55 -16.87
CA ASP A 570 -1.29 63.73 -16.95
C ASP A 570 -0.46 65.02 -17.20
N GLU A 571 0.77 65.12 -16.69
CA GLU A 571 1.70 66.26 -16.94
C GLU A 571 2.27 66.22 -18.36
N ASP A 572 2.61 65.04 -18.86
CA ASP A 572 3.11 64.88 -20.25
C ASP A 572 2.00 65.14 -21.28
N GLU A 573 0.73 64.86 -20.98
CA GLU A 573 -0.42 65.18 -21.85
C GLU A 573 -0.70 66.69 -21.82
N SER A 574 -0.56 67.39 -20.68
CA SER A 574 -0.74 68.84 -20.58
C SER A 574 0.35 69.64 -21.29
N HIS A 575 1.58 69.16 -21.40
CA HIS A 575 2.67 69.78 -22.17
C HIS A 575 2.54 69.53 -23.67
N ALA A 576 1.82 68.52 -24.12
CA ALA A 576 1.58 68.28 -25.56
C ALA A 576 0.50 69.21 -26.14
N GLU A 577 -0.39 69.81 -25.33
CA GLU A 577 -1.44 70.74 -25.80
C GLU A 577 -0.98 72.19 -25.97
N GLU A 578 0.17 72.58 -25.39
CA GLU A 578 0.62 74.01 -25.41
C GLU A 578 1.51 74.37 -26.61
N VAL A 579 1.80 73.43 -27.53
CA VAL A 579 2.70 73.69 -28.70
C VAL A 579 1.92 73.73 -30.04
N SER A 580 0.56 73.76 -30.03
CA SER A 580 -0.20 73.80 -31.27
C SER A 580 -1.25 74.92 -31.24
N SER A 581 -0.80 76.17 -31.16
CA SER A 581 -1.69 77.34 -31.36
C SER A 581 -1.02 78.32 -32.32
N CYS A 582 -1.26 78.17 -33.60
CA CYS A 582 -1.08 79.24 -34.56
C CYS A 582 -2.20 79.11 -35.64
N ASP A 583 -3.13 80.06 -35.59
CA ASP A 583 -4.20 80.30 -36.55
C ASP A 583 -3.64 80.64 -37.96
N PRO A 584 -4.48 80.82 -39.07
CA PRO A 584 -5.90 80.94 -39.15
C PRO A 584 -6.58 80.47 -40.47
N VAL A 585 -7.89 80.71 -40.52
CA VAL A 585 -8.80 81.09 -41.60
C VAL A 585 -9.69 80.04 -42.25
N ALA A 586 -10.94 80.20 -41.88
CA ALA A 586 -12.25 80.06 -42.52
C ALA A 586 -12.47 79.17 -43.73
N ASN A 587 -13.43 78.32 -43.69
CA ASN A 587 -14.72 78.50 -44.35
C ASN A 587 -15.66 77.28 -44.22
N HIS A 588 -16.94 77.58 -43.93
CA HIS A 588 -18.23 76.93 -44.26
C HIS A 588 -18.25 75.45 -44.65
N SER A 589 -19.05 74.62 -44.12
CA SER A 589 -20.51 74.56 -44.07
C SER A 589 -21.02 73.20 -43.58
N GLU A 590 -22.19 73.29 -42.90
CA GLU A 590 -23.34 72.39 -42.78
C GLU A 590 -23.21 70.92 -42.43
N SER A 591 -23.70 70.62 -41.25
CA SER A 591 -24.79 69.72 -40.81
C SER A 591 -24.71 68.25 -41.20
N ILE A 592 -24.92 67.42 -40.24
CA ILE A 592 -26.11 66.63 -39.92
C ILE A 592 -25.79 65.69 -38.73
N SER A 593 -26.66 65.77 -37.75
CA SER A 593 -26.70 64.96 -36.57
C SER A 593 -27.16 63.51 -36.79
N HIS A 594 -26.60 62.58 -36.12
CA HIS A 594 -27.30 61.37 -35.70
C HIS A 594 -26.76 60.81 -34.38
N THR A 595 -27.55 60.96 -33.37
CA THR A 595 -27.40 60.36 -32.05
C THR A 595 -27.80 58.87 -32.08
N VAL A 596 -26.97 58.00 -31.64
CA VAL A 596 -27.38 56.63 -31.28
C VAL A 596 -26.94 56.35 -29.88
N THR A 597 -27.92 56.31 -29.01
CA THR A 597 -27.82 55.88 -27.61
C THR A 597 -28.05 54.37 -27.51
N VAL A 598 -27.13 53.64 -26.97
CA VAL A 598 -27.29 52.24 -26.61
C VAL A 598 -27.20 52.13 -25.06
N PRO A 599 -28.20 51.59 -24.39
CA PRO A 599 -28.16 51.44 -22.92
C PRO A 599 -27.42 50.19 -22.51
N LEU A 600 -26.56 50.35 -21.54
CA LEU A 600 -25.86 49.26 -20.83
C LEU A 600 -26.79 48.66 -19.79
N GLN A 601 -27.15 47.44 -19.96
CA GLN A 601 -27.93 46.69 -18.97
C GLN A 601 -27.00 45.89 -18.03
N THR A 602 -26.98 46.28 -16.80
CA THR A 602 -26.32 45.58 -15.69
C THR A 602 -27.25 44.45 -15.20
N THR A 603 -26.80 43.22 -15.29
CA THR A 603 -27.44 42.10 -14.58
C THR A 603 -26.62 41.73 -13.36
N LEU A 604 -27.21 41.98 -12.21
CA LEU A 604 -26.72 41.51 -10.91
C LEU A 604 -27.18 40.08 -10.72
N GLY A 605 -26.26 39.16 -10.64
CA GLY A 605 -26.54 37.76 -10.30
C GLY A 605 -26.21 37.49 -8.84
N THR A 606 -27.20 37.08 -8.10
CA THR A 606 -27.08 36.68 -6.70
C THR A 606 -26.45 35.31 -6.55
N LEU A 607 -25.46 35.23 -5.70
CA LEU A 607 -24.88 33.96 -5.23
C LEU A 607 -25.72 33.44 -4.06
N GLU A 608 -26.32 32.30 -4.22
CA GLU A 608 -26.95 31.56 -3.11
C GLU A 608 -26.01 30.45 -2.63
N GLU A 609 -26.02 30.28 -1.33
CA GLU A 609 -25.29 29.30 -0.53
C GLU A 609 -25.58 27.85 -0.90
N ILE A 610 -24.56 27.02 -0.94
CA ILE A 610 -24.71 25.59 -0.69
C ILE A 610 -23.69 25.19 0.36
N ALA A 611 -24.22 24.94 1.55
CA ALA A 611 -23.49 24.27 2.62
C ALA A 611 -23.77 22.76 2.54
N CYS A 612 -22.73 21.97 2.53
CA CYS A 612 -22.62 20.62 3.13
C CYS A 612 -21.21 20.11 3.00
#